data_2a9484b5d4215d9cea572e856042d14b
#
_entry.id   2a9484b5d4215d9cea572e856042d14b
#
_cell.length_a   1.000
_cell.length_b   1.000
_cell.length_c   1.000
_cell.angle_alpha   90.00
_cell.angle_beta   90.00
_cell.angle_gamma   90.00
#
_symmetry.space_group_name_H-M   'P 1'
#
loop_
_entity.id
_entity.type
_entity.pdbx_description
1 polymer ?
#
loop_
_entity_poly.entity_id
_entity_poly.type
_entity_poly.pdbx_seq_one_letter_code
_entity_poly.pdbx_strand_id
1 'polypeptide(L)' 'MAVPKDPYMLLSWVNMKLRDSYPTLEELRYAEGADPEEIVRKLDAAGYSYSENENRFIPKG' A
#
# COMPACT_ATOMS: atom_id res chain seq x y z
N MET A 1 5.06 -12.73 -6.68
CA MET A 1 3.75 -12.83 -6.01
C MET A 1 2.81 -11.79 -6.58
N ALA A 2 1.57 -12.17 -6.81
CA ALA A 2 0.61 -11.24 -7.40
C ALA A 2 0.09 -10.25 -6.36
N VAL A 3 0.06 -8.98 -6.72
CA VAL A 3 -0.53 -7.94 -5.88
C VAL A 3 -2.06 -8.10 -5.94
N PRO A 4 -2.75 -8.09 -4.79
CA PRO A 4 -4.21 -8.21 -4.79
C PRO A 4 -4.89 -7.12 -5.63
N LYS A 5 -5.95 -7.48 -6.33
CA LYS A 5 -6.70 -6.53 -7.16
C LYS A 5 -7.84 -5.87 -6.40
N ASP A 6 -8.40 -6.57 -5.42
CA ASP A 6 -9.46 -6.01 -4.59
C ASP A 6 -8.88 -4.94 -3.66
N PRO A 7 -9.46 -3.73 -3.60
CA PRO A 7 -8.91 -2.64 -2.80
C PRO A 7 -8.77 -2.98 -1.32
N TYR A 8 -9.70 -3.71 -0.75
CA TYR A 8 -9.63 -4.04 0.68
C TYR A 8 -8.58 -5.11 0.96
N MET A 9 -8.44 -6.08 0.07
CA MET A 9 -7.37 -7.07 0.17
C MET A 9 -6.01 -6.41 -0.06
N LEU A 10 -5.96 -5.47 -1.00
CA LEU A 10 -4.74 -4.71 -1.27
C LEU A 10 -4.33 -3.90 -0.05
N LEU A 11 -5.29 -3.27 0.62
CA LEU A 11 -5.03 -2.51 1.83
C LEU A 11 -4.37 -3.38 2.91
N SER A 12 -4.94 -4.54 3.17
CA SER A 12 -4.39 -5.48 4.16
C SER A 12 -3.00 -5.95 3.76
N TRP A 13 -2.83 -6.31 2.49
CA TRP A 13 -1.57 -6.80 1.98
C TRP A 13 -0.46 -5.75 2.08
N VAL A 14 -0.73 -4.53 1.59
CA VAL A 14 0.29 -3.49 1.57
C VAL A 14 0.65 -3.02 2.98
N ASN A 15 -0.34 -2.88 3.86
CA ASN A 15 -0.06 -2.47 5.23
C ASN A 15 0.74 -3.53 5.99
N MET A 16 0.45 -4.80 5.74
CA MET A 16 1.21 -5.89 6.34
C MET A 16 2.67 -5.85 5.86
N LYS A 17 2.88 -5.67 4.56
CA LYS A 17 4.23 -5.60 4.00
C LYS A 17 5.02 -4.40 4.52
N LEU A 18 4.37 -3.25 4.61
CA LEU A 18 5.02 -2.05 5.13
C LEU A 18 5.37 -2.20 6.62
N ARG A 19 4.51 -2.87 7.38
CA ARG A 19 4.76 -3.09 8.80
C ARG A 19 5.90 -4.07 9.02
N ASP A 20 5.91 -5.19 8.28
CA ASP A 20 6.79 -6.32 8.57
C ASP A 20 8.08 -6.33 7.75
N SER A 21 8.09 -5.78 6.54
CA SER A 21 9.20 -6.01 5.62
C SER A 21 9.83 -4.76 5.04
N TYR A 22 9.08 -3.69 4.84
CA TYR A 22 9.58 -2.53 4.11
C TYR A 22 9.38 -1.25 4.89
N PRO A 23 10.44 -0.44 5.07
CA PRO A 23 10.34 0.82 5.81
C PRO A 23 9.65 1.93 5.04
N THR A 24 9.50 1.79 3.72
CA THR A 24 8.85 2.81 2.89
C THR A 24 8.10 2.15 1.74
N LEU A 25 7.18 2.90 1.15
CA LEU A 25 6.46 2.43 -0.03
C LEU A 25 7.41 2.23 -1.22
N GLU A 26 8.46 3.03 -1.31
CA GLU A 26 9.48 2.90 -2.34
C GLU A 26 10.20 1.54 -2.25
N GLU A 27 10.54 1.12 -1.05
CA GLU A 27 11.20 -0.17 -0.85
C GLU A 27 10.28 -1.32 -1.25
N LEU A 28 9.01 -1.22 -0.92
CA LEU A 28 8.02 -2.22 -1.31
C LEU A 28 7.92 -2.30 -2.83
N ARG A 29 7.91 -1.16 -3.50
CA ARG A 29 7.87 -1.09 -4.96
C ARG A 29 9.00 -1.88 -5.60
N TYR A 30 10.22 -1.63 -5.16
CA TYR A 30 11.39 -2.31 -5.73
C TYR A 30 11.36 -3.81 -5.47
N ALA A 31 11.04 -4.20 -4.25
CA ALA A 31 11.11 -5.60 -3.85
C ALA A 31 9.99 -6.44 -4.47
N GLU A 32 8.77 -5.90 -4.54
CA GLU A 32 7.62 -6.66 -5.02
C GLU A 32 7.30 -6.40 -6.50
N GLY A 33 7.98 -5.45 -7.13
CA GLY A 33 7.69 -5.10 -8.51
C GLY A 33 6.32 -4.47 -8.70
N ALA A 34 5.75 -3.89 -7.64
CA ALA A 34 4.43 -3.29 -7.70
C ALA A 34 4.52 -1.83 -8.13
N ASP A 35 3.48 -1.35 -8.83
CA ASP A 35 3.40 0.04 -9.23
C ASP A 35 2.77 0.86 -8.11
N PRO A 36 3.54 1.75 -7.46
CA PRO A 36 3.01 2.53 -6.34
C PRO A 36 1.88 3.47 -6.74
N GLU A 37 1.90 3.98 -7.97
CA GLU A 37 0.80 4.84 -8.44
C GLU A 37 -0.50 4.08 -8.51
N GLU A 38 -0.46 2.85 -8.99
CA GLU A 38 -1.64 2.01 -9.05
C GLU A 38 -2.17 1.66 -7.67
N ILE A 39 -1.26 1.33 -6.75
CA ILE A 39 -1.64 1.05 -5.36
C ILE A 39 -2.31 2.27 -4.73
N VAL A 40 -1.69 3.43 -4.85
CA VAL A 40 -2.22 4.67 -4.28
C VAL A 40 -3.58 5.00 -4.88
N ARG A 41 -3.71 4.89 -6.21
CA ARG A 41 -4.97 5.21 -6.89
C ARG A 41 -6.10 4.30 -6.45
N LYS A 42 -5.85 2.99 -6.36
CA LYS A 42 -6.87 2.04 -5.95
C LYS A 42 -7.31 2.27 -4.51
N LEU A 43 -6.37 2.51 -3.62
CA LEU A 43 -6.69 2.73 -2.22
C LEU A 43 -7.32 4.10 -2.01
N ASP A 44 -6.92 5.11 -2.79
CA ASP A 44 -7.56 6.41 -2.75
C ASP A 44 -9.04 6.31 -3.12
N ALA A 45 -9.34 5.53 -4.15
CA ALA A 45 -10.73 5.31 -4.57
C ALA A 45 -11.55 4.58 -3.49
N ALA A 46 -10.88 3.79 -2.65
CA ALA A 46 -11.54 3.10 -1.55
C ALA A 46 -11.59 3.93 -0.25
N GLY A 47 -11.04 5.15 -0.28
CA GLY A 47 -11.07 6.05 0.86
C GLY A 47 -9.86 5.98 1.79
N TYR A 48 -8.71 5.58 1.27
CA TYR A 48 -7.47 5.47 2.06
C TYR A 48 -6.34 6.23 1.40
N SER A 49 -5.45 6.79 2.22
CA SER A 49 -4.27 7.47 1.72
C SER A 49 -3.03 7.05 2.50
N TYR A 50 -1.87 7.15 1.85
CA TYR A 50 -0.61 6.75 2.46
C TYR A 50 -0.14 7.81 3.47
N SER A 51 0.21 7.35 4.67
CA SER A 51 0.80 8.21 5.70
C SER A 51 2.29 7.91 5.80
N GLU A 52 3.12 8.88 5.43
CA GLU A 52 4.57 8.72 5.52
C GLU A 52 5.04 8.61 6.98
N ASN A 53 4.37 9.33 7.87
CA ASN A 53 4.72 9.30 9.30
C ASN A 53 4.49 7.92 9.92
N GLU A 54 3.43 7.25 9.51
CA GLU A 54 3.10 5.94 10.08
C GLU A 54 3.53 4.79 9.18
N ASN A 55 3.97 5.09 7.96
CA ASN A 55 4.35 4.10 6.95
C ASN A 55 3.24 3.08 6.72
N ARG A 56 2.03 3.56 6.48
CA ARG A 56 0.87 2.72 6.19
C ARG A 56 -0.23 3.54 5.54
N PHE A 57 -1.23 2.84 4.98
CA PHE A 57 -2.41 3.50 4.44
C PHE A 57 -3.45 3.62 5.54
N ILE A 58 -4.03 4.80 5.65
CA ILE A 58 -5.02 5.12 6.68
C ILE A 58 -6.27 5.72 6.03
N PRO A 59 -7.43 5.66 6.70
CA PRO A 59 -8.66 6.26 6.16
C PRO A 59 -8.48 7.77 5.94
N LYS A 60 -9.01 8.26 4.85
CA LYS A 60 -9.03 9.68 4.55
C LYS A 60 -10.10 10.32 5.43
N GLY A 61 -9.68 11.03 6.35
CA GLY A 61 -10.47 11.70 7.27
C GLY A 61 -11.81 11.78 7.49
#